data_867d68556726b3d7589881a71df1e54c
#
_entry.id   867d68556726b3d7589881a71df1e54c
#
_cell.length_a   1.000
_cell.length_b   1.000
_cell.length_c   1.000
_cell.angle_alpha   90.00
_cell.angle_beta   90.00
_cell.angle_gamma   90.00
#
_symmetry.space_group_name_H-M   'P 1'
#
loop_
_entity.id
_entity.type
_entity.pdbx_description
1 polymer ?
#
loop_
_entity_poly.entity_id
_entity_poly.type
_entity_poly.pdbx_seq_one_letter_code
_entity_poly.pdbx_strand_id
1 'polypeptide(L)'
;MTRRTLASVLGAGTLVLAGLATGLPSASAAPGASAAGGRHAERVCAASTVDTTASCLSKVIVNGKGTVPASTTPPVGAKTPAQLRDAYKITGATSGGRTVAIVDAYGYGNLAADLATYRSYFGIPACTTASGCLKIMDQNGGTNLPRFNAGWAGEQALDVDAVSAACPDCKIIVVQAKSASIADLGTAANTAAQQAGVVAISNSYGGGDLSDATYGSYYNHPGIAVTASTGDNGYQGGSFPASSSYVTAVGGTTLVSAANSRGWSETAWTGAGSGCSTVNAALAAAAAFDTGCTKRAIADVSAAADPNNGGMAVYYPTSANASTWAQVGGTSESAPLIASVYALSGNTAGYANATPYSHTANLFDVTGGSNGTCPTTQWCNARTGWDGPTGLGTPNGTGAF
;
A
#
# COMPACT_ATOMS: atom_id res chain seq x y z
N MET A 1 3.84 70.32 57.43
CA MET A 1 5.03 71.06 57.04
C MET A 1 5.18 70.89 55.56
N THR A 2 4.72 71.83 54.87
CA THR A 2 5.38 72.75 53.95
C THR A 2 5.95 72.14 52.66
N ARG A 3 5.23 72.38 51.59
CA ARG A 3 5.58 73.22 50.42
C ARG A 3 6.70 72.57 49.54
N ARG A 4 6.65 72.53 48.23
CA ARG A 4 6.22 73.54 47.20
C ARG A 4 6.07 72.90 45.84
N THR A 5 5.05 73.32 45.16
CA THR A 5 4.80 73.36 43.72
C THR A 5 5.96 73.95 42.92
N LEU A 6 6.17 73.52 41.68
CA LEU A 6 6.48 74.35 40.56
C LEU A 6 6.01 73.71 39.25
N ALA A 7 5.16 74.48 38.56
CA ALA A 7 4.69 74.17 37.22
C ALA A 7 5.56 74.93 36.18
N SER A 8 5.66 74.43 34.97
CA SER A 8 5.95 75.10 33.72
C SER A 8 5.60 74.19 32.59
N VAL A 9 4.62 74.29 31.86
CA VAL A 9 4.07 75.07 30.74
C VAL A 9 4.90 75.03 29.45
N LEU A 10 4.20 74.51 28.44
CA LEU A 10 4.26 74.80 26.98
C LEU A 10 5.30 74.07 26.10
N GLY A 11 4.73 73.45 25.04
CA GLY A 11 5.35 73.10 23.79
C GLY A 11 4.51 72.19 22.93
N ALA A 12 3.40 72.66 22.35
CA ALA A 12 2.70 71.88 21.31
C ALA A 12 3.54 71.90 20.00
N GLY A 13 3.92 70.71 19.58
CA GLY A 13 4.53 70.49 18.27
C GLY A 13 3.84 69.30 17.59
N THR A 14 2.87 69.58 16.77
CA THR A 14 2.21 68.64 15.89
C THR A 14 3.16 68.25 14.77
N LEU A 15 3.79 67.05 14.88
CA LEU A 15 4.48 66.44 13.76
C LEU A 15 3.52 65.46 13.08
N VAL A 16 3.05 65.87 11.89
CA VAL A 16 2.33 64.97 10.96
C VAL A 16 3.38 64.05 10.33
N LEU A 17 3.48 62.80 10.76
CA LEU A 17 4.21 61.78 10.04
C LEU A 17 3.25 61.17 9.01
N ALA A 18 3.47 61.52 7.75
CA ALA A 18 2.91 60.82 6.60
C ALA A 18 3.52 59.40 6.56
N GLY A 19 2.77 58.39 6.98
CA GLY A 19 3.14 56.97 6.84
C GLY A 19 3.05 56.56 5.36
N LEU A 20 4.20 56.42 4.71
CA LEU A 20 4.30 55.63 3.48
C LEU A 20 4.10 54.18 3.83
N ALA A 21 2.88 53.65 3.60
CA ALA A 21 2.63 52.22 3.56
C ALA A 21 3.24 51.67 2.28
N THR A 22 4.49 51.17 2.37
CA THR A 22 5.05 50.33 1.33
C THR A 22 4.39 48.95 1.43
N GLY A 23 3.35 48.74 0.62
CA GLY A 23 2.78 47.40 0.39
C GLY A 23 3.85 46.50 -0.17
N LEU A 24 4.28 45.53 0.64
CA LEU A 24 5.06 44.41 0.14
C LEU A 24 4.17 43.63 -0.84
N PRO A 25 4.62 43.35 -2.06
CA PRO A 25 3.85 42.51 -2.96
C PRO A 25 3.79 41.09 -2.33
N SER A 26 2.57 40.62 -2.09
CA SER A 26 2.33 39.19 -1.80
C SER A 26 2.94 38.41 -2.95
N ALA A 27 4.01 37.67 -2.67
CA ALA A 27 4.55 36.70 -3.60
C ALA A 27 3.49 35.60 -3.79
N SER A 28 2.72 35.70 -4.86
CA SER A 28 1.97 34.56 -5.38
C SER A 28 3.00 33.48 -5.68
N ALA A 29 2.96 32.37 -4.93
CA ALA A 29 3.70 31.19 -5.29
C ALA A 29 3.26 30.79 -6.71
N ALA A 30 4.12 30.98 -7.68
CA ALA A 30 3.95 30.43 -9.01
C ALA A 30 3.83 28.91 -8.85
N PRO A 31 2.94 28.23 -9.61
CA PRO A 31 2.94 26.78 -9.65
C PRO A 31 4.36 26.36 -10.03
N GLY A 32 4.99 25.56 -9.15
CA GLY A 32 6.38 25.14 -9.34
C GLY A 32 6.52 24.53 -10.72
N ALA A 33 7.32 25.15 -11.56
CA ALA A 33 7.78 24.56 -12.80
C ALA A 33 8.46 23.24 -12.41
N SER A 34 7.89 22.12 -12.84
CA SER A 34 8.52 20.81 -12.76
C SER A 34 9.89 20.93 -13.40
N ALA A 35 10.95 20.81 -12.61
CA ALA A 35 12.31 20.82 -13.13
C ALA A 35 12.42 19.70 -14.17
N ALA A 36 12.65 20.03 -15.41
CA ALA A 36 12.91 19.09 -16.49
C ALA A 36 14.13 18.27 -16.08
N GLY A 37 13.90 17.00 -15.63
CA GLY A 37 14.93 16.08 -15.20
C GLY A 37 14.74 15.46 -13.81
N GLY A 38 13.70 15.82 -13.04
CA GLY A 38 13.42 15.27 -11.71
C GLY A 38 12.92 13.81 -11.73
N ARG A 39 13.24 13.06 -10.67
CA ARG A 39 12.63 11.73 -10.43
C ARG A 39 11.19 11.89 -10.03
N HIS A 40 10.31 11.02 -10.49
CA HIS A 40 8.89 11.01 -10.14
C HIS A 40 8.33 9.59 -10.20
N ALA A 41 7.16 9.39 -9.58
CA ALA A 41 6.49 8.10 -9.58
C ALA A 41 5.59 7.95 -10.81
N GLU A 42 5.72 6.86 -11.54
CA GLU A 42 4.85 6.47 -12.65
C GLU A 42 4.14 5.15 -12.37
N ARG A 43 2.96 4.97 -12.93
CA ARG A 43 2.20 3.71 -12.85
C ARG A 43 2.98 2.60 -13.57
N VAL A 44 3.05 1.45 -12.93
CA VAL A 44 3.68 0.24 -13.52
C VAL A 44 2.77 -0.38 -14.57
N CYS A 45 1.46 -0.50 -14.29
CA CYS A 45 0.47 -0.96 -15.25
C CYS A 45 -0.34 0.20 -15.86
N ALA A 46 -0.69 0.08 -17.14
CA ALA A 46 -1.67 0.97 -17.75
C ALA A 46 -3.03 0.83 -17.05
N ALA A 47 -3.73 1.96 -16.89
CA ALA A 47 -5.09 1.94 -16.37
C ALA A 47 -6.04 1.22 -17.34
N SER A 48 -6.93 0.39 -16.80
CA SER A 48 -8.06 -0.16 -17.56
C SER A 48 -9.23 0.82 -17.59
N THR A 49 -9.91 0.87 -18.70
CA THR A 49 -11.19 1.57 -18.86
C THR A 49 -12.40 0.61 -18.83
N VAL A 50 -12.13 -0.68 -18.63
CA VAL A 50 -13.15 -1.74 -18.56
C VAL A 50 -13.24 -2.24 -17.13
N ASP A 51 -14.39 -2.09 -16.50
CA ASP A 51 -14.63 -2.42 -15.10
C ASP A 51 -14.24 -3.86 -14.71
N THR A 52 -14.45 -4.82 -15.62
CA THR A 52 -14.14 -6.24 -15.43
C THR A 52 -12.69 -6.60 -15.76
N THR A 53 -11.85 -5.62 -16.07
CA THR A 53 -10.41 -5.79 -16.33
C THR A 53 -9.62 -4.99 -15.30
N ALA A 54 -8.84 -5.68 -14.49
CA ALA A 54 -8.02 -5.07 -13.46
C ALA A 54 -6.76 -4.40 -14.04
N SER A 55 -6.25 -3.44 -13.27
CA SER A 55 -4.90 -2.92 -13.42
C SER A 55 -4.12 -3.20 -12.14
N CYS A 56 -2.83 -3.47 -12.24
CA CYS A 56 -1.98 -3.54 -11.06
C CYS A 56 -1.86 -2.14 -10.40
N LEU A 57 -1.67 -2.14 -9.09
CA LEU A 57 -1.74 -0.95 -8.25
C LEU A 57 -0.38 -0.66 -7.63
N SER A 58 0.63 -0.47 -8.50
CA SER A 58 1.98 -0.06 -8.13
C SER A 58 2.46 1.12 -8.95
N LYS A 59 3.42 1.83 -8.36
CA LYS A 59 4.14 2.94 -8.98
C LYS A 59 5.64 2.78 -8.77
N VAL A 60 6.42 3.00 -9.82
CA VAL A 60 7.88 2.94 -9.81
C VAL A 60 8.47 4.33 -9.96
N ILE A 61 9.57 4.60 -9.27
CA ILE A 61 10.29 5.86 -9.43
C ILE A 61 11.11 5.82 -10.71
N VAL A 62 10.83 6.76 -11.59
CA VAL A 62 11.51 6.95 -12.87
C VAL A 62 12.27 8.27 -12.90
N ASN A 63 13.19 8.42 -13.86
CA ASN A 63 13.83 9.69 -14.19
C ASN A 63 12.91 10.58 -15.04
N GLY A 64 13.33 11.79 -15.33
CA GLY A 64 12.56 12.74 -16.14
C GLY A 64 12.27 12.32 -17.59
N LYS A 65 12.76 11.13 -18.01
CA LYS A 65 12.45 10.51 -19.31
C LYS A 65 11.48 9.34 -19.20
N GLY A 66 10.90 9.09 -18.02
CA GLY A 66 9.98 7.97 -17.79
C GLY A 66 10.68 6.60 -17.78
N THR A 67 11.98 6.54 -17.50
CA THR A 67 12.70 5.27 -17.42
C THR A 67 13.21 4.99 -16.01
N VAL A 68 13.15 3.74 -15.58
CA VAL A 68 13.77 3.29 -14.32
C VAL A 68 15.29 3.42 -14.47
N PRO A 69 15.97 4.17 -13.60
CA PRO A 69 17.43 4.30 -13.68
C PRO A 69 18.11 2.95 -13.44
N ALA A 70 19.06 2.58 -14.31
CA ALA A 70 19.87 1.38 -14.08
C ALA A 70 20.70 1.54 -12.80
N SER A 71 20.64 0.53 -11.91
CA SER A 71 21.36 0.52 -10.65
C SER A 71 21.75 -0.89 -10.27
N THR A 72 22.96 -1.06 -9.73
CA THR A 72 23.45 -2.32 -9.16
C THR A 72 23.17 -2.45 -7.66
N THR A 73 22.63 -1.38 -7.04
CA THR A 73 22.27 -1.33 -5.63
C THR A 73 20.90 -0.67 -5.44
N PRO A 74 20.18 -0.98 -4.34
CA PRO A 74 18.92 -0.30 -4.03
C PRO A 74 19.05 1.23 -4.03
N PRO A 75 18.05 1.95 -4.54
CA PRO A 75 18.04 3.40 -4.50
C PRO A 75 18.11 3.93 -3.06
N VAL A 76 18.87 5.01 -2.88
CA VAL A 76 18.92 5.71 -1.58
C VAL A 76 17.52 6.22 -1.23
N GLY A 77 17.05 5.91 -0.02
CA GLY A 77 15.71 6.28 0.46
C GLY A 77 14.64 5.18 0.27
N ALA A 78 14.88 4.19 -0.59
CA ALA A 78 14.00 3.01 -0.65
C ALA A 78 14.09 2.22 0.66
N LYS A 79 12.93 1.77 1.16
CA LYS A 79 12.86 0.99 2.40
C LYS A 79 13.46 -0.39 2.21
N THR A 80 14.23 -0.80 3.20
CA THR A 80 14.83 -2.14 3.27
C THR A 80 13.91 -3.10 4.04
N PRO A 81 14.08 -4.43 3.87
CA PRO A 81 13.36 -5.42 4.67
C PRO A 81 13.46 -5.21 6.18
N ALA A 82 14.64 -4.86 6.66
CA ALA A 82 14.86 -4.59 8.09
C ALA A 82 14.06 -3.38 8.59
N GLN A 83 14.00 -2.31 7.80
CA GLN A 83 13.25 -1.11 8.12
C GLN A 83 11.74 -1.37 8.16
N LEU A 84 11.19 -2.11 7.19
CA LEU A 84 9.78 -2.48 7.15
C LEU A 84 9.40 -3.35 8.36
N ARG A 85 10.20 -4.36 8.69
CA ARG A 85 9.95 -5.19 9.88
C ARG A 85 10.04 -4.41 11.19
N ASP A 86 10.97 -3.48 11.30
CA ASP A 86 11.09 -2.63 12.49
C ASP A 86 9.91 -1.66 12.61
N ALA A 87 9.50 -1.03 11.50
CA ALA A 87 8.38 -0.10 11.48
C ALA A 87 7.07 -0.74 11.95
N TYR A 88 6.84 -2.01 11.58
CA TYR A 88 5.61 -2.75 11.92
C TYR A 88 5.75 -3.67 13.14
N LYS A 89 6.89 -3.60 13.86
CA LYS A 89 7.17 -4.40 15.06
C LYS A 89 7.02 -5.91 14.85
N ILE A 90 7.43 -6.39 13.67
CA ILE A 90 7.42 -7.80 13.28
C ILE A 90 8.85 -8.39 13.20
N THR A 91 9.87 -7.65 13.65
CA THR A 91 11.24 -8.15 13.74
C THR A 91 11.29 -9.36 14.68
N GLY A 92 11.85 -10.47 14.19
CA GLY A 92 11.93 -11.73 14.95
C GLY A 92 10.66 -12.59 14.93
N ALA A 93 9.55 -12.10 14.38
CA ALA A 93 8.38 -12.94 14.14
C ALA A 93 8.69 -14.00 13.07
N THR A 94 8.13 -15.20 13.24
CA THR A 94 8.31 -16.33 12.33
C THR A 94 6.97 -16.93 11.92
N SER A 95 6.86 -17.32 10.67
CA SER A 95 5.65 -17.96 10.14
C SER A 95 5.61 -19.47 10.42
N GLY A 96 6.75 -20.05 10.79
CA GLY A 96 6.88 -21.53 10.86
C GLY A 96 6.77 -22.20 9.48
N GLY A 97 7.11 -21.46 8.41
CA GLY A 97 7.07 -21.97 7.03
C GLY A 97 5.68 -21.99 6.41
N ARG A 98 4.73 -21.18 6.91
CA ARG A 98 3.43 -20.98 6.26
C ARG A 98 3.60 -20.35 4.88
N THR A 99 2.59 -20.49 4.03
CA THR A 99 2.65 -20.07 2.65
C THR A 99 1.79 -18.82 2.43
N VAL A 100 2.38 -17.80 1.80
CA VAL A 100 1.66 -16.68 1.20
C VAL A 100 1.56 -16.93 -0.30
N ALA A 101 0.36 -16.88 -0.84
CA ALA A 101 0.13 -16.91 -2.28
C ALA A 101 -0.03 -15.49 -2.82
N ILE A 102 0.49 -15.27 -4.01
CA ILE A 102 0.41 -14.03 -4.78
C ILE A 102 -0.36 -14.33 -6.05
N VAL A 103 -1.33 -13.50 -6.37
CA VAL A 103 -2.15 -13.64 -7.58
C VAL A 103 -1.94 -12.41 -8.44
N ASP A 104 -1.37 -12.62 -9.64
CA ASP A 104 -1.10 -11.60 -10.63
C ASP A 104 -1.46 -12.07 -12.03
N ALA A 105 -1.59 -11.13 -12.97
CA ALA A 105 -1.83 -11.48 -14.37
C ALA A 105 -0.53 -11.63 -15.15
N TYR A 106 -0.59 -12.41 -16.21
CA TYR A 106 0.49 -12.66 -17.16
C TYR A 106 1.74 -13.31 -16.52
N GLY A 107 2.74 -13.53 -17.37
CA GLY A 107 3.95 -14.26 -17.01
C GLY A 107 5.14 -13.36 -16.68
N TYR A 108 6.02 -13.88 -15.84
CA TYR A 108 7.32 -13.29 -15.51
C TYR A 108 8.39 -14.38 -15.44
N GLY A 109 9.08 -14.62 -16.58
CA GLY A 109 10.03 -15.72 -16.71
C GLY A 109 11.26 -15.63 -15.79
N ASN A 110 11.74 -14.43 -15.47
CA ASN A 110 12.91 -14.22 -14.61
C ASN A 110 12.58 -14.15 -13.10
N LEU A 111 11.32 -14.29 -12.70
CA LEU A 111 10.89 -14.09 -11.31
C LEU A 111 11.77 -14.83 -10.29
N ALA A 112 12.07 -16.10 -10.52
CA ALA A 112 12.86 -16.89 -9.58
C ALA A 112 14.31 -16.38 -9.45
N ALA A 113 14.92 -15.95 -10.55
CA ALA A 113 16.29 -15.41 -10.54
C ALA A 113 16.36 -14.02 -9.90
N ASP A 114 15.37 -13.19 -10.16
CA ASP A 114 15.30 -11.84 -9.63
C ASP A 114 15.00 -11.85 -8.12
N LEU A 115 14.08 -12.71 -7.67
CA LEU A 115 13.85 -12.96 -6.24
C LEU A 115 15.12 -13.47 -5.54
N ALA A 116 15.88 -14.36 -6.18
CA ALA A 116 17.15 -14.84 -5.62
C ALA A 116 18.17 -13.70 -5.46
N THR A 117 18.23 -12.77 -6.42
CA THR A 117 19.07 -11.58 -6.36
C THR A 117 18.64 -10.67 -5.19
N TYR A 118 17.34 -10.38 -5.08
CA TYR A 118 16.79 -9.58 -3.97
C TYR A 118 17.15 -10.19 -2.61
N ARG A 119 16.81 -11.46 -2.39
CA ARG A 119 17.03 -12.14 -1.12
C ARG A 119 18.51 -12.25 -0.75
N SER A 120 19.35 -12.55 -1.74
CA SER A 120 20.81 -12.58 -1.54
C SER A 120 21.38 -11.22 -1.12
N TYR A 121 20.94 -10.13 -1.77
CA TYR A 121 21.40 -8.79 -1.45
C TYR A 121 21.12 -8.38 0.02
N PHE A 122 19.92 -8.71 0.52
CA PHE A 122 19.50 -8.37 1.87
C PHE A 122 19.82 -9.45 2.92
N GLY A 123 20.56 -10.51 2.54
CA GLY A 123 20.89 -11.59 3.46
C GLY A 123 19.69 -12.39 3.95
N ILE A 124 18.62 -12.42 3.17
CA ILE A 124 17.42 -13.24 3.44
C ILE A 124 17.69 -14.67 2.96
N PRO A 125 17.30 -15.72 3.71
CA PRO A 125 17.49 -17.11 3.29
C PRO A 125 16.93 -17.37 1.90
N ALA A 126 17.62 -18.16 1.09
CA ALA A 126 17.20 -18.47 -0.27
C ALA A 126 15.80 -19.13 -0.30
N CYS A 127 14.96 -18.67 -1.23
CA CYS A 127 13.63 -19.22 -1.49
C CYS A 127 13.56 -19.59 -2.96
N THR A 128 13.77 -20.87 -3.29
CA THR A 128 13.89 -21.36 -4.65
C THR A 128 12.84 -22.40 -4.98
N THR A 129 12.64 -22.64 -6.27
CA THR A 129 11.77 -23.74 -6.73
C THR A 129 12.34 -25.11 -6.35
N ALA A 130 13.66 -25.27 -6.35
CA ALA A 130 14.33 -26.50 -5.96
C ALA A 130 14.16 -26.84 -4.47
N SER A 131 14.11 -25.82 -3.59
CA SER A 131 13.86 -26.02 -2.15
C SER A 131 12.37 -26.22 -1.81
N GLY A 132 11.47 -26.01 -2.76
CA GLY A 132 10.02 -25.99 -2.54
C GLY A 132 9.52 -24.76 -1.75
N CYS A 133 10.39 -23.76 -1.52
CA CYS A 133 10.01 -22.49 -0.92
C CYS A 133 9.24 -21.61 -1.90
N LEU A 134 9.65 -21.57 -3.17
CA LEU A 134 8.98 -20.85 -4.24
C LEU A 134 8.25 -21.84 -5.16
N LYS A 135 6.99 -21.56 -5.49
CA LYS A 135 6.26 -22.26 -6.53
C LYS A 135 5.63 -21.26 -7.48
N ILE A 136 5.74 -21.48 -8.78
CA ILE A 136 5.14 -20.64 -9.83
C ILE A 136 4.24 -21.53 -10.66
N MET A 137 3.00 -21.10 -10.89
CA MET A 137 2.01 -21.89 -11.63
C MET A 137 1.08 -20.98 -12.44
N ASP A 138 0.43 -21.55 -13.44
CA ASP A 138 -0.68 -20.88 -14.14
C ASP A 138 -1.97 -20.88 -13.29
N GLN A 139 -2.99 -20.17 -13.75
CA GLN A 139 -4.28 -20.06 -13.06
C GLN A 139 -5.01 -21.38 -12.82
N ASN A 140 -4.61 -22.46 -13.47
CA ASN A 140 -5.18 -23.78 -13.32
C ASN A 140 -4.31 -24.73 -12.47
N GLY A 141 -3.23 -24.19 -11.88
CA GLY A 141 -2.28 -24.97 -11.07
C GLY A 141 -1.24 -25.75 -11.87
N GLY A 142 -1.16 -25.54 -13.18
CA GLY A 142 -0.23 -26.18 -14.10
C GLY A 142 1.04 -25.35 -14.34
N THR A 143 1.83 -25.79 -15.33
CA THR A 143 3.10 -25.18 -15.71
C THR A 143 3.06 -24.46 -17.07
N ASN A 144 1.87 -24.33 -17.66
CA ASN A 144 1.70 -23.59 -18.92
C ASN A 144 1.57 -22.08 -18.64
N LEU A 145 2.68 -21.48 -18.20
CA LEU A 145 2.72 -20.10 -17.74
C LEU A 145 2.34 -19.13 -18.88
N PRO A 146 1.65 -18.02 -18.56
CA PRO A 146 1.25 -17.03 -19.53
C PRO A 146 2.46 -16.29 -20.14
N ARG A 147 2.22 -15.58 -21.24
CA ARG A 147 3.23 -14.72 -21.87
C ARG A 147 3.65 -13.58 -20.94
N PHE A 148 4.90 -13.13 -21.09
CA PHE A 148 5.43 -11.96 -20.40
C PHE A 148 4.62 -10.70 -20.67
N ASN A 149 4.42 -9.89 -19.61
CA ASN A 149 3.92 -8.52 -19.69
C ASN A 149 4.76 -7.65 -18.74
N ALA A 150 5.33 -6.56 -19.26
CA ALA A 150 6.30 -5.75 -18.51
C ALA A 150 5.72 -5.13 -17.25
N GLY A 151 4.50 -4.57 -17.31
CA GLY A 151 3.85 -3.97 -16.15
C GLY A 151 3.56 -5.02 -15.06
N TRP A 152 2.91 -6.10 -15.44
CA TRP A 152 2.58 -7.16 -14.49
C TRP A 152 3.81 -7.94 -13.98
N ALA A 153 4.91 -7.98 -14.73
CA ALA A 153 6.16 -8.52 -14.22
C ALA A 153 6.77 -7.60 -13.13
N GLY A 154 6.64 -6.28 -13.30
CA GLY A 154 7.02 -5.30 -12.28
C GLY A 154 6.19 -5.44 -11.00
N GLU A 155 4.89 -5.70 -11.14
CA GLU A 155 4.00 -6.00 -10.01
C GLU A 155 4.43 -7.27 -9.27
N GLN A 156 4.61 -8.38 -10.01
CA GLN A 156 5.06 -9.65 -9.43
C GLN A 156 6.39 -9.53 -8.69
N ALA A 157 7.33 -8.71 -9.22
CA ALA A 157 8.60 -8.46 -8.54
C ALA A 157 8.39 -7.74 -7.19
N LEU A 158 7.54 -6.70 -7.17
CA LEU A 158 7.19 -6.01 -5.93
C LEU A 158 6.58 -6.97 -4.91
N ASP A 159 5.62 -7.78 -5.32
CA ASP A 159 4.86 -8.65 -4.43
C ASP A 159 5.74 -9.72 -3.78
N VAL A 160 6.59 -10.42 -4.56
CA VAL A 160 7.47 -11.45 -4.00
C VAL A 160 8.55 -10.86 -3.10
N ASP A 161 9.04 -9.65 -3.43
CA ASP A 161 10.03 -8.94 -2.63
C ASP A 161 9.39 -8.43 -1.33
N ALA A 162 8.14 -7.93 -1.35
CA ALA A 162 7.40 -7.49 -0.17
C ALA A 162 7.11 -8.66 0.79
N VAL A 163 6.67 -9.82 0.27
CA VAL A 163 6.53 -11.03 1.10
C VAL A 163 7.86 -11.44 1.71
N SER A 164 8.95 -11.43 0.92
CA SER A 164 10.30 -11.75 1.42
C SER A 164 10.79 -10.78 2.47
N ALA A 165 10.45 -9.49 2.33
CA ALA A 165 10.80 -8.44 3.28
C ALA A 165 10.10 -8.61 4.63
N ALA A 166 8.79 -8.83 4.62
CA ALA A 166 7.98 -8.93 5.83
C ALA A 166 8.08 -10.31 6.49
N CYS A 167 8.06 -11.39 5.71
CA CYS A 167 8.05 -12.77 6.18
C CYS A 167 9.19 -13.59 5.54
N PRO A 168 10.43 -13.47 6.04
CA PRO A 168 11.61 -14.13 5.45
C PRO A 168 11.54 -15.66 5.39
N ASP A 169 10.79 -16.28 6.30
CA ASP A 169 10.61 -17.72 6.43
C ASP A 169 9.31 -18.24 5.79
N CYS A 170 8.48 -17.34 5.21
CA CYS A 170 7.31 -17.75 4.44
C CYS A 170 7.72 -18.47 3.15
N LYS A 171 6.95 -19.50 2.80
CA LYS A 171 6.93 -20.03 1.44
C LYS A 171 6.09 -19.10 0.56
N ILE A 172 6.43 -19.04 -0.71
CA ILE A 172 5.76 -18.16 -1.69
C ILE A 172 5.21 -19.03 -2.84
N ILE A 173 3.95 -18.84 -3.15
CA ILE A 173 3.32 -19.37 -4.35
C ILE A 173 2.90 -18.19 -5.21
N VAL A 174 3.29 -18.17 -6.49
CA VAL A 174 2.83 -17.17 -7.47
C VAL A 174 1.91 -17.87 -8.46
N VAL A 175 0.65 -17.43 -8.52
CA VAL A 175 -0.33 -17.93 -9.47
C VAL A 175 -0.55 -16.87 -10.55
N GLN A 176 -0.10 -17.17 -11.76
CA GLN A 176 -0.12 -16.29 -12.90
C GLN A 176 -1.41 -16.48 -13.70
N ALA A 177 -2.33 -15.52 -13.63
CA ALA A 177 -3.55 -15.52 -14.40
C ALA A 177 -3.26 -15.28 -15.89
N LYS A 178 -4.04 -15.90 -16.75
CA LYS A 178 -3.91 -15.81 -18.22
C LYS A 178 -4.05 -14.37 -18.74
N SER A 179 -4.90 -13.59 -18.08
CA SER A 179 -5.14 -12.18 -18.41
C SER A 179 -5.50 -11.39 -17.15
N ALA A 180 -5.60 -10.07 -17.28
CA ALA A 180 -6.03 -9.19 -16.21
C ALA A 180 -7.56 -9.11 -16.03
N SER A 181 -8.35 -9.98 -16.67
CA SER A 181 -9.78 -10.03 -16.39
C SER A 181 -10.03 -10.50 -14.95
N ILE A 182 -11.04 -9.91 -14.28
CA ILE A 182 -11.40 -10.33 -12.92
C ILE A 182 -11.76 -11.83 -12.87
N ALA A 183 -12.28 -12.40 -13.93
CA ALA A 183 -12.58 -13.83 -14.00
C ALA A 183 -11.31 -14.71 -14.03
N ASP A 184 -10.28 -14.32 -14.81
CA ASP A 184 -9.02 -15.07 -14.84
C ASP A 184 -8.24 -14.92 -13.52
N LEU A 185 -8.17 -13.69 -12.96
CA LEU A 185 -7.57 -13.41 -11.66
C LEU A 185 -8.31 -14.13 -10.52
N GLY A 186 -9.64 -14.15 -10.55
CA GLY A 186 -10.46 -14.90 -9.60
C GLY A 186 -10.23 -16.41 -9.70
N THR A 187 -10.10 -16.96 -10.91
CA THR A 187 -9.71 -18.36 -11.11
C THR A 187 -8.36 -18.65 -10.48
N ALA A 188 -7.38 -17.74 -10.64
CA ALA A 188 -6.06 -17.85 -10.03
C ALA A 188 -6.15 -17.78 -8.49
N ALA A 189 -7.01 -16.91 -7.93
CA ALA A 189 -7.25 -16.84 -6.48
C ALA A 189 -7.84 -18.15 -5.92
N ASN A 190 -8.83 -18.74 -6.61
CA ASN A 190 -9.36 -20.06 -6.25
C ASN A 190 -8.29 -21.16 -6.30
N THR A 191 -7.42 -21.12 -7.31
CA THR A 191 -6.30 -22.08 -7.43
C THR A 191 -5.29 -21.89 -6.30
N ALA A 192 -4.98 -20.64 -5.93
CA ALA A 192 -4.12 -20.31 -4.79
C ALA A 192 -4.69 -20.87 -3.48
N ALA A 193 -5.98 -20.69 -3.25
CA ALA A 193 -6.67 -21.16 -2.04
C ALA A 193 -6.66 -22.70 -1.89
N GLN A 194 -6.56 -23.44 -2.99
CA GLN A 194 -6.49 -24.90 -3.00
C GLN A 194 -5.08 -25.45 -2.73
N GLN A 195 -4.04 -24.60 -2.70
CA GLN A 195 -2.69 -25.07 -2.47
C GLN A 195 -2.47 -25.34 -0.98
N ALA A 196 -1.86 -26.50 -0.69
CA ALA A 196 -1.58 -26.90 0.69
C ALA A 196 -0.68 -25.88 1.42
N GLY A 197 -1.05 -25.54 2.65
CA GLY A 197 -0.29 -24.64 3.50
C GLY A 197 -0.47 -23.15 3.22
N VAL A 198 -1.28 -22.76 2.24
CA VAL A 198 -1.65 -21.35 2.00
C VAL A 198 -2.53 -20.87 3.15
N VAL A 199 -2.09 -19.79 3.79
CA VAL A 199 -2.82 -19.13 4.89
C VAL A 199 -3.18 -17.69 4.55
N ALA A 200 -2.53 -17.11 3.52
CA ALA A 200 -2.85 -15.78 3.02
C ALA A 200 -2.70 -15.71 1.49
N ILE A 201 -3.55 -14.91 0.84
CA ILE A 201 -3.53 -14.63 -0.60
C ILE A 201 -3.49 -13.11 -0.78
N SER A 202 -2.48 -12.61 -1.50
CA SER A 202 -2.33 -11.20 -1.85
C SER A 202 -2.81 -10.93 -3.27
N ASN A 203 -3.58 -9.85 -3.44
CA ASN A 203 -4.15 -9.41 -4.70
C ASN A 203 -3.81 -7.93 -4.91
N SER A 204 -2.74 -7.65 -5.62
CA SER A 204 -2.20 -6.30 -5.83
C SER A 204 -2.78 -5.62 -7.06
N TYR A 205 -4.10 -5.64 -7.20
CA TYR A 205 -4.82 -5.12 -8.35
C TYR A 205 -6.23 -4.63 -7.99
N GLY A 206 -6.81 -3.83 -8.88
CA GLY A 206 -8.19 -3.37 -8.76
C GLY A 206 -8.83 -3.08 -10.12
N GLY A 207 -10.15 -3.22 -10.16
CA GLY A 207 -11.02 -2.87 -11.27
C GLY A 207 -12.18 -1.98 -10.83
N GLY A 208 -13.30 -2.00 -11.57
CA GLY A 208 -14.54 -1.33 -11.17
C GLY A 208 -15.12 -1.89 -9.86
N ASP A 209 -16.13 -1.22 -9.31
CA ASP A 209 -16.85 -1.68 -8.12
C ASP A 209 -17.81 -2.81 -8.49
N LEU A 210 -17.32 -4.05 -8.56
CA LEU A 210 -18.06 -5.22 -8.99
C LEU A 210 -18.76 -5.92 -7.83
N SER A 211 -19.88 -6.62 -8.15
CA SER A 211 -20.72 -7.25 -7.13
C SER A 211 -20.18 -8.61 -6.67
N ASP A 212 -20.19 -8.83 -5.35
CA ASP A 212 -19.95 -10.13 -4.72
C ASP A 212 -20.92 -11.21 -5.18
N ALA A 213 -22.15 -10.84 -5.59
CA ALA A 213 -23.11 -11.80 -6.15
C ALA A 213 -22.59 -12.47 -7.44
N THR A 214 -21.72 -11.78 -8.19
CA THR A 214 -21.16 -12.30 -9.44
C THR A 214 -19.73 -12.83 -9.24
N TYR A 215 -18.89 -12.10 -8.50
CA TYR A 215 -17.46 -12.36 -8.43
C TYR A 215 -16.96 -12.75 -7.04
N GLY A 216 -17.77 -12.60 -5.98
CA GLY A 216 -17.36 -12.81 -4.60
C GLY A 216 -16.91 -14.23 -4.30
N SER A 217 -17.46 -15.25 -5.00
CA SER A 217 -17.07 -16.65 -4.83
C SER A 217 -15.59 -16.91 -5.12
N TYR A 218 -14.92 -16.07 -5.92
CA TYR A 218 -13.50 -16.18 -6.20
C TYR A 218 -12.61 -15.81 -4.99
N TYR A 219 -13.15 -15.05 -4.05
CA TYR A 219 -12.40 -14.51 -2.89
C TYR A 219 -12.97 -15.01 -1.56
N ASN A 220 -14.02 -15.82 -1.60
CA ASN A 220 -14.67 -16.36 -0.41
C ASN A 220 -13.95 -17.62 0.10
N HIS A 221 -12.90 -17.43 0.86
CA HIS A 221 -12.04 -18.49 1.40
C HIS A 221 -11.92 -18.37 2.93
N PRO A 222 -12.96 -18.79 3.70
CA PRO A 222 -12.86 -18.77 5.16
C PRO A 222 -11.69 -19.66 5.63
N GLY A 223 -10.90 -19.13 6.57
CA GLY A 223 -9.67 -19.78 7.03
C GLY A 223 -8.42 -19.36 6.25
N ILE A 224 -8.53 -18.56 5.21
CA ILE A 224 -7.41 -17.94 4.47
C ILE A 224 -7.60 -16.43 4.48
N ALA A 225 -6.56 -15.68 4.83
CA ALA A 225 -6.58 -14.23 4.74
C ALA A 225 -6.44 -13.79 3.27
N VAL A 226 -7.48 -13.20 2.71
CA VAL A 226 -7.43 -12.63 1.35
C VAL A 226 -7.25 -11.14 1.47
N THR A 227 -6.12 -10.60 1.04
CA THR A 227 -5.84 -9.15 1.02
C THR A 227 -5.99 -8.59 -0.38
N ALA A 228 -6.42 -7.34 -0.50
CA ALA A 228 -6.44 -6.63 -1.78
C ALA A 228 -6.14 -5.14 -1.62
N SER A 229 -5.38 -4.62 -2.56
CA SER A 229 -5.02 -3.20 -2.67
C SER A 229 -6.23 -2.32 -2.96
N THR A 230 -6.36 -1.17 -2.26
CA THR A 230 -7.51 -0.27 -2.42
C THR A 230 -7.39 0.66 -3.62
N GLY A 231 -6.19 0.89 -4.15
CA GLY A 231 -5.97 1.79 -5.28
C GLY A 231 -4.88 2.82 -5.04
N ASP A 232 -4.44 3.48 -6.13
CA ASP A 232 -3.29 4.39 -6.16
C ASP A 232 -3.60 5.81 -6.67
N ASN A 233 -4.86 6.18 -6.72
CA ASN A 233 -5.28 7.46 -7.30
C ASN A 233 -6.11 8.33 -6.34
N GLY A 234 -5.97 8.10 -5.04
CA GLY A 234 -6.71 8.82 -4.01
C GLY A 234 -8.16 8.36 -3.88
N TYR A 235 -9.02 9.22 -3.34
CA TYR A 235 -10.44 8.94 -3.16
C TYR A 235 -11.15 8.70 -4.51
N GLN A 236 -11.70 7.50 -4.70
CA GLN A 236 -12.36 7.10 -5.96
C GLN A 236 -13.66 6.30 -5.78
N GLY A 237 -14.00 5.88 -4.56
CA GLY A 237 -15.08 4.93 -4.29
C GLY A 237 -14.61 3.48 -4.23
N GLY A 238 -15.54 2.53 -4.38
CA GLY A 238 -15.23 1.09 -4.33
C GLY A 238 -14.36 0.64 -5.51
N SER A 239 -13.41 -0.26 -5.25
CA SER A 239 -12.57 -0.94 -6.25
C SER A 239 -12.55 -2.42 -5.92
N PHE A 240 -12.94 -3.27 -6.86
CA PHE A 240 -12.96 -4.72 -6.65
C PHE A 240 -11.58 -5.32 -7.01
N PRO A 241 -11.01 -6.25 -6.21
CA PRO A 241 -11.65 -7.02 -5.14
C PRO A 241 -11.62 -6.36 -3.74
N ALA A 242 -10.95 -5.22 -3.52
CA ALA A 242 -10.92 -4.57 -2.20
C ALA A 242 -12.34 -4.23 -1.67
N SER A 243 -13.29 -3.94 -2.53
CA SER A 243 -14.68 -3.68 -2.16
C SER A 243 -15.50 -4.95 -1.88
N SER A 244 -14.94 -6.15 -2.00
CA SER A 244 -15.60 -7.40 -1.62
C SER A 244 -15.72 -7.51 -0.09
N SER A 245 -16.82 -8.08 0.39
CA SER A 245 -17.04 -8.38 1.80
C SER A 245 -16.22 -9.58 2.30
N TYR A 246 -15.53 -10.29 1.43
CA TYR A 246 -14.67 -11.45 1.76
C TYR A 246 -13.19 -11.10 1.92
N VAL A 247 -12.80 -9.87 1.62
CA VAL A 247 -11.41 -9.45 1.47
C VAL A 247 -11.02 -8.44 2.54
N THR A 248 -9.79 -8.50 3.03
CA THR A 248 -9.17 -7.40 3.78
C THR A 248 -8.69 -6.34 2.79
N ALA A 249 -9.36 -5.21 2.77
CA ALA A 249 -8.99 -4.07 1.93
C ALA A 249 -7.80 -3.33 2.53
N VAL A 250 -6.71 -3.20 1.78
CA VAL A 250 -5.44 -2.65 2.28
C VAL A 250 -5.17 -1.29 1.64
N GLY A 251 -5.24 -0.26 2.45
CA GLY A 251 -4.91 1.12 2.10
C GLY A 251 -3.42 1.40 2.15
N GLY A 252 -3.04 2.68 2.11
CA GLY A 252 -1.64 3.06 1.98
C GLY A 252 -1.22 4.25 2.83
N THR A 253 -0.02 4.18 3.38
CA THR A 253 0.60 5.24 4.16
C THR A 253 1.89 5.76 3.54
N THR A 254 2.25 6.99 3.93
CA THR A 254 3.59 7.55 3.79
C THR A 254 4.35 7.23 5.07
N LEU A 255 5.34 6.31 5.00
CA LEU A 255 6.15 5.87 6.13
C LEU A 255 7.50 6.59 6.16
N VAL A 256 7.79 7.31 7.24
CA VAL A 256 9.06 8.03 7.41
C VAL A 256 9.68 7.75 8.78
N SER A 257 11.00 7.81 8.87
CA SER A 257 11.70 7.76 10.15
C SER A 257 11.37 8.99 11.00
N ALA A 258 11.19 8.80 12.30
CA ALA A 258 10.82 9.88 13.23
C ALA A 258 11.53 9.72 14.58
N ALA A 259 11.80 10.85 15.25
CA ALA A 259 12.41 10.87 16.58
C ALA A 259 11.32 10.69 17.66
N ASN A 260 10.70 9.52 17.68
CA ASN A 260 9.71 9.12 18.69
C ASN A 260 10.01 7.70 19.20
N SER A 261 9.24 7.20 20.15
CA SER A 261 9.46 5.86 20.75
C SER A 261 9.26 4.70 19.77
N ARG A 262 8.49 4.89 18.71
CA ARG A 262 8.32 3.92 17.62
C ARG A 262 9.53 3.92 16.67
N GLY A 263 10.20 5.06 16.51
CA GLY A 263 11.23 5.32 15.49
C GLY A 263 10.68 5.68 14.12
N TRP A 264 9.36 5.64 13.94
CA TRP A 264 8.64 5.81 12.68
C TRP A 264 7.38 6.67 12.86
N SER A 265 6.99 7.33 11.79
CA SER A 265 5.72 8.07 11.70
C SER A 265 5.04 7.73 10.39
N GLU A 266 3.71 7.71 10.41
CA GLU A 266 2.89 7.46 9.23
C GLU A 266 1.80 8.53 9.08
N THR A 267 1.52 8.87 7.83
CA THR A 267 0.37 9.67 7.42
C THR A 267 -0.34 8.97 6.27
N ALA A 268 -1.61 9.26 6.05
CA ALA A 268 -2.30 8.75 4.86
C ALA A 268 -1.53 9.17 3.60
N TRP A 269 -1.25 8.21 2.73
CA TRP A 269 -0.67 8.51 1.42
C TRP A 269 -1.72 9.15 0.52
N THR A 270 -1.34 10.23 -0.16
CA THR A 270 -2.26 10.96 -1.06
C THR A 270 -2.80 10.10 -2.21
N GLY A 271 -2.07 9.04 -2.57
CA GLY A 271 -2.49 8.08 -3.60
C GLY A 271 -3.38 6.94 -3.10
N ALA A 272 -3.44 6.67 -1.79
CA ALA A 272 -4.20 5.55 -1.26
C ALA A 272 -5.65 5.58 -1.71
N GLY A 273 -6.16 4.46 -2.23
CA GLY A 273 -7.56 4.33 -2.62
C GLY A 273 -8.48 4.28 -1.41
N SER A 274 -9.65 4.91 -1.50
CA SER A 274 -10.67 4.87 -0.44
C SER A 274 -12.07 5.14 -0.99
N GLY A 275 -13.08 4.81 -0.21
CA GLY A 275 -14.47 5.11 -0.48
C GLY A 275 -15.43 4.03 -0.03
N CYS A 276 -16.67 4.12 -0.50
CA CYS A 276 -17.71 3.14 -0.23
C CYS A 276 -18.07 2.38 -1.51
N SER A 277 -18.23 1.08 -1.42
CA SER A 277 -18.88 0.31 -2.46
C SER A 277 -20.33 0.77 -2.65
N THR A 278 -20.81 0.71 -3.86
CA THR A 278 -22.21 0.97 -4.20
C THR A 278 -23.02 -0.34 -4.30
N VAL A 279 -22.33 -1.49 -4.31
CA VAL A 279 -22.95 -2.80 -4.59
C VAL A 279 -22.76 -3.81 -3.45
N ASN A 280 -21.62 -3.85 -2.76
CA ASN A 280 -21.30 -4.90 -1.79
C ASN A 280 -21.72 -4.53 -0.36
N ALA A 281 -22.10 -5.54 0.42
CA ALA A 281 -22.57 -5.36 1.80
C ALA A 281 -21.43 -4.86 2.73
N ALA A 282 -21.80 -4.02 3.70
CA ALA A 282 -20.90 -3.60 4.77
C ALA A 282 -20.45 -4.81 5.61
N LEU A 283 -19.22 -4.77 6.11
CA LEU A 283 -18.74 -5.77 7.06
C LEU A 283 -19.49 -5.62 8.40
N ALA A 284 -19.98 -6.73 8.92
CA ALA A 284 -20.58 -6.74 10.27
C ALA A 284 -19.58 -6.29 11.35
N ALA A 285 -18.30 -6.63 11.20
CA ALA A 285 -17.23 -6.20 12.10
C ALA A 285 -17.02 -4.68 12.11
N ALA A 286 -17.31 -4.00 11.00
CA ALA A 286 -17.18 -2.54 10.90
C ALA A 286 -18.39 -1.78 11.52
N ALA A 287 -19.45 -2.47 11.94
CA ALA A 287 -20.69 -1.83 12.42
C ALA A 287 -20.50 -0.95 13.68
N ALA A 288 -19.48 -1.23 14.48
CA ALA A 288 -19.15 -0.43 15.67
C ALA A 288 -18.30 0.81 15.33
N PHE A 289 -17.91 0.99 14.08
CA PHE A 289 -17.04 2.07 13.60
C PHE A 289 -17.83 3.02 12.71
N ASP A 290 -17.66 4.32 12.93
CA ASP A 290 -18.28 5.36 12.11
C ASP A 290 -17.59 5.46 10.75
N THR A 291 -17.91 4.53 9.84
CA THR A 291 -17.37 4.57 8.47
C THR A 291 -18.10 5.58 7.58
N GLY A 292 -19.32 5.97 7.93
CA GLY A 292 -20.18 6.81 7.07
C GLY A 292 -20.68 6.12 5.80
N CYS A 293 -20.30 4.85 5.56
CA CYS A 293 -20.74 4.07 4.39
C CYS A 293 -21.97 3.23 4.74
N THR A 294 -22.96 3.19 3.85
CA THR A 294 -24.10 2.30 3.99
C THR A 294 -23.80 0.88 3.48
N LYS A 295 -22.72 0.73 2.72
CA LYS A 295 -22.21 -0.52 2.15
C LYS A 295 -20.74 -0.70 2.51
N ARG A 296 -20.04 -1.60 1.82
CA ARG A 296 -18.64 -1.91 2.08
C ARG A 296 -17.77 -0.65 2.04
N ALA A 297 -17.16 -0.30 3.18
CA ALA A 297 -16.16 0.75 3.30
C ALA A 297 -14.76 0.17 3.05
N ILE A 298 -13.89 0.88 2.34
CA ILE A 298 -12.46 0.58 2.15
C ILE A 298 -11.61 1.78 2.58
N ALA A 299 -10.49 1.60 3.36
CA ALA A 299 -9.78 0.36 3.68
C ALA A 299 -10.24 -0.28 5.02
N ASP A 300 -9.70 -1.49 5.32
CA ASP A 300 -9.78 -2.09 6.66
C ASP A 300 -8.52 -1.78 7.49
N VAL A 301 -7.36 -1.93 6.86
CA VAL A 301 -6.02 -1.66 7.40
C VAL A 301 -5.13 -1.05 6.33
N SER A 302 -3.90 -0.67 6.68
CA SER A 302 -2.95 -0.11 5.72
C SER A 302 -1.50 -0.51 6.04
N ALA A 303 -0.61 -0.24 5.10
CA ALA A 303 0.83 -0.28 5.29
C ALA A 303 1.52 0.75 4.37
N ALA A 304 2.87 0.79 4.35
CA ALA A 304 3.66 1.64 3.48
C ALA A 304 3.26 1.48 2.01
N ALA A 305 3.10 2.59 1.32
CA ALA A 305 2.63 2.65 -0.07
C ALA A 305 3.24 3.80 -0.87
N ASP A 306 3.63 4.91 -0.23
CA ASP A 306 4.08 6.10 -0.95
C ASP A 306 5.41 5.84 -1.67
N PRO A 307 5.45 5.78 -3.01
CA PRO A 307 6.66 5.49 -3.75
C PRO A 307 7.76 6.54 -3.52
N ASN A 308 7.40 7.77 -3.15
CA ASN A 308 8.36 8.85 -2.96
C ASN A 308 9.00 8.84 -1.55
N ASN A 309 8.22 8.50 -0.51
CA ASN A 309 8.66 8.62 0.88
C ASN A 309 8.50 7.33 1.71
N GLY A 310 8.06 6.26 1.12
CA GLY A 310 7.82 5.00 1.82
C GLY A 310 8.11 3.77 1.00
N GLY A 311 8.22 3.94 -0.32
CA GLY A 311 8.39 2.85 -1.27
C GLY A 311 9.62 1.99 -0.99
N MET A 312 9.47 0.69 -1.20
CA MET A 312 10.52 -0.27 -0.91
C MET A 312 11.51 -0.46 -2.06
N ALA A 313 12.67 -1.00 -1.73
CA ALA A 313 13.62 -1.49 -2.71
C ALA A 313 13.10 -2.77 -3.35
N VAL A 314 13.13 -2.84 -4.68
CA VAL A 314 12.69 -3.99 -5.47
C VAL A 314 13.74 -4.30 -6.53
N TYR A 315 14.01 -5.57 -6.79
CA TYR A 315 14.81 -5.97 -7.96
C TYR A 315 13.88 -6.12 -9.16
N TYR A 316 13.73 -5.05 -9.89
CA TYR A 316 12.66 -4.73 -10.82
C TYR A 316 13.00 -5.08 -12.28
N PRO A 317 12.13 -5.80 -13.01
CA PRO A 317 12.34 -6.11 -14.43
C PRO A 317 12.18 -4.86 -15.31
N THR A 318 13.18 -4.59 -16.14
CA THR A 318 13.13 -3.55 -17.17
C THR A 318 12.77 -4.13 -18.53
N SER A 319 12.90 -5.43 -18.69
CA SER A 319 12.49 -6.22 -19.87
C SER A 319 12.31 -7.69 -19.48
N ALA A 320 11.96 -8.54 -20.43
CA ALA A 320 11.86 -9.98 -20.21
C ALA A 320 13.17 -10.64 -19.74
N ASN A 321 14.33 -10.01 -20.01
CA ASN A 321 15.65 -10.59 -19.76
C ASN A 321 16.60 -9.66 -18.98
N ALA A 322 16.11 -8.55 -18.44
CA ALA A 322 16.94 -7.59 -17.73
C ALA A 322 16.19 -6.98 -16.56
N SER A 323 16.88 -6.84 -15.43
CA SER A 323 16.36 -6.25 -14.21
C SER A 323 17.35 -5.27 -13.58
N THR A 324 16.88 -4.39 -12.72
CA THR A 324 17.66 -3.37 -12.02
C THR A 324 17.04 -3.10 -10.65
N TRP A 325 17.80 -2.51 -9.74
CA TRP A 325 17.22 -2.02 -8.48
C TRP A 325 16.37 -0.78 -8.72
N ALA A 326 15.16 -0.80 -8.20
CA ALA A 326 14.20 0.30 -8.26
C ALA A 326 13.59 0.60 -6.89
N GLN A 327 13.00 1.78 -6.77
CA GLN A 327 12.11 2.13 -5.66
C GLN A 327 10.68 2.06 -6.18
N VAL A 328 9.88 1.22 -5.55
CA VAL A 328 8.50 0.93 -5.95
C VAL A 328 7.60 1.12 -4.73
N GLY A 329 6.39 1.56 -4.97
CA GLY A 329 5.34 1.71 -3.96
C GLY A 329 3.99 1.50 -4.58
N GLY A 330 2.94 1.99 -3.94
CA GLY A 330 1.54 1.76 -4.26
C GLY A 330 0.87 0.90 -3.19
N THR A 331 -0.43 0.82 -3.20
CA THR A 331 -1.15 -0.11 -2.31
C THR A 331 -0.82 -1.58 -2.62
N SER A 332 -0.17 -1.83 -3.76
CA SER A 332 0.47 -3.09 -4.13
C SER A 332 1.66 -3.47 -3.23
N GLU A 333 2.38 -2.49 -2.63
CA GLU A 333 3.37 -2.77 -1.57
C GLU A 333 2.65 -3.19 -0.29
N SER A 334 1.56 -2.51 0.06
CA SER A 334 0.84 -2.71 1.30
C SER A 334 0.14 -4.08 1.38
N ALA A 335 -0.49 -4.53 0.30
CA ALA A 335 -1.30 -5.76 0.32
C ALA A 335 -0.48 -7.02 0.64
N PRO A 336 0.68 -7.31 0.00
CA PRO A 336 1.53 -8.44 0.35
C PRO A 336 2.22 -8.28 1.70
N LEU A 337 2.52 -7.05 2.17
CA LEU A 337 2.99 -6.82 3.54
C LEU A 337 1.94 -7.28 4.56
N ILE A 338 0.68 -6.90 4.41
CA ILE A 338 -0.41 -7.31 5.29
C ILE A 338 -0.69 -8.82 5.17
N ALA A 339 -0.69 -9.41 3.97
CA ALA A 339 -0.79 -10.85 3.79
C ALA A 339 0.31 -11.60 4.57
N SER A 340 1.53 -11.05 4.57
CA SER A 340 2.66 -11.58 5.34
C SER A 340 2.44 -11.48 6.84
N VAL A 341 1.85 -10.38 7.33
CA VAL A 341 1.53 -10.24 8.76
C VAL A 341 0.49 -11.26 9.20
N TYR A 342 -0.53 -11.55 8.38
CA TYR A 342 -1.46 -12.67 8.62
C TYR A 342 -0.74 -14.02 8.66
N ALA A 343 0.22 -14.26 7.76
CA ALA A 343 0.99 -15.49 7.78
C ALA A 343 1.88 -15.60 9.04
N LEU A 344 2.43 -14.49 9.52
CA LEU A 344 3.20 -14.43 10.76
C LEU A 344 2.30 -14.65 12.00
N SER A 345 1.09 -14.13 12.04
CA SER A 345 0.15 -14.31 13.14
C SER A 345 -0.29 -15.78 13.29
N GLY A 346 -0.50 -16.43 12.16
CA GLY A 346 -1.00 -17.81 12.12
C GLY A 346 -2.48 -17.95 12.49
N ASN A 347 -3.21 -16.86 12.59
CA ASN A 347 -4.64 -16.88 12.78
C ASN A 347 -5.34 -17.28 11.47
N THR A 348 -6.08 -18.38 11.50
CA THR A 348 -6.82 -18.91 10.35
C THR A 348 -8.32 -19.05 10.66
N ALA A 349 -8.84 -18.35 11.67
CA ALA A 349 -10.23 -18.47 12.10
C ALA A 349 -11.16 -17.61 11.23
N GLY A 350 -12.12 -18.23 10.58
CA GLY A 350 -13.22 -17.54 9.88
C GLY A 350 -12.76 -16.61 8.76
N TYR A 351 -13.31 -15.40 8.71
CA TYR A 351 -12.92 -14.37 7.76
C TYR A 351 -11.90 -13.42 8.40
N ALA A 352 -10.70 -13.40 7.87
CA ALA A 352 -9.57 -12.66 8.39
C ALA A 352 -9.81 -11.13 8.45
N ASN A 353 -10.60 -10.59 7.54
CA ASN A 353 -10.94 -9.16 7.47
C ASN A 353 -11.73 -8.65 8.68
N ALA A 354 -12.33 -9.52 9.49
CA ALA A 354 -13.01 -9.14 10.73
C ALA A 354 -12.04 -8.98 11.92
N THR A 355 -10.88 -9.64 11.88
CA THR A 355 -9.94 -9.71 13.00
C THR A 355 -9.39 -8.36 13.43
N PRO A 356 -8.94 -7.46 12.55
CA PRO A 356 -8.42 -6.15 12.93
C PRO A 356 -9.43 -5.29 13.70
N TYR A 357 -10.72 -5.41 13.40
CA TYR A 357 -11.79 -4.64 14.05
C TYR A 357 -11.97 -4.99 15.53
N SER A 358 -11.61 -6.20 15.93
CA SER A 358 -11.65 -6.64 17.33
C SER A 358 -10.34 -6.43 18.08
N HIS A 359 -9.27 -6.03 17.40
CA HIS A 359 -7.92 -5.96 17.98
C HIS A 359 -7.21 -4.63 17.66
N THR A 360 -7.94 -3.53 17.61
CA THR A 360 -7.43 -2.20 17.24
C THR A 360 -6.27 -1.73 18.12
N ALA A 361 -6.19 -2.17 19.38
CA ALA A 361 -5.07 -1.86 20.27
C ALA A 361 -3.71 -2.39 19.78
N ASN A 362 -3.70 -3.34 18.84
CA ASN A 362 -2.51 -3.89 18.20
C ASN A 362 -2.25 -3.29 16.80
N LEU A 363 -2.79 -2.10 16.55
CA LEU A 363 -2.52 -1.29 15.37
C LEU A 363 -1.96 0.06 15.78
N PHE A 364 -1.16 0.66 14.89
CA PHE A 364 -0.81 2.07 14.97
C PHE A 364 -1.88 2.85 14.22
N ASP A 365 -2.69 3.60 14.94
CA ASP A 365 -3.70 4.48 14.36
C ASP A 365 -3.04 5.64 13.60
N VAL A 366 -3.43 5.85 12.35
CA VAL A 366 -2.88 6.89 11.47
C VAL A 366 -3.84 8.06 11.45
N THR A 367 -3.49 9.15 12.12
CA THR A 367 -4.41 10.26 12.38
C THR A 367 -4.16 11.51 11.54
N GLY A 368 -3.19 11.49 10.64
CA GLY A 368 -2.82 12.63 9.80
C GLY A 368 -2.74 12.29 8.32
N GLY A 369 -2.93 13.30 7.48
CA GLY A 369 -2.87 13.18 6.01
C GLY A 369 -4.24 13.04 5.37
N SER A 370 -4.25 13.08 4.03
CA SER A 370 -5.46 13.01 3.21
C SER A 370 -5.13 12.44 1.83
N ASN A 371 -6.07 11.73 1.23
CA ASN A 371 -5.95 11.20 -0.13
C ASN A 371 -6.85 11.92 -1.15
N GLY A 372 -7.40 13.06 -0.81
CA GLY A 372 -8.18 13.87 -1.74
C GLY A 372 -9.28 14.70 -1.09
N THR A 373 -10.28 15.03 -1.90
CA THR A 373 -11.50 15.74 -1.47
C THR A 373 -12.69 14.80 -1.61
N CYS A 374 -13.52 14.69 -0.59
CA CYS A 374 -14.65 13.78 -0.53
C CYS A 374 -15.85 14.43 0.18
N PRO A 375 -17.08 13.95 -0.06
CA PRO A 375 -18.29 14.52 0.55
C PRO A 375 -18.39 14.24 2.06
N THR A 376 -17.72 13.22 2.56
CA THR A 376 -17.75 12.80 3.96
C THR A 376 -16.30 12.72 4.46
N THR A 377 -15.95 13.54 5.46
CA THR A 377 -14.57 13.80 5.88
C THR A 377 -13.73 12.54 6.10
N GLN A 378 -14.28 11.54 6.79
CA GLN A 378 -13.56 10.29 7.09
C GLN A 378 -13.29 9.42 5.87
N TRP A 379 -13.86 9.69 4.70
CA TRP A 379 -13.58 8.90 3.50
C TRP A 379 -12.25 9.25 2.85
N CYS A 380 -11.70 10.44 3.13
CA CYS A 380 -10.45 10.88 2.52
C CYS A 380 -9.46 11.54 3.50
N ASN A 381 -9.83 11.77 4.75
CA ASN A 381 -8.92 12.36 5.74
C ASN A 381 -8.68 11.37 6.87
N ALA A 382 -7.39 11.12 7.17
CA ALA A 382 -6.99 10.33 8.32
C ALA A 382 -7.46 10.99 9.61
N ARG A 383 -7.93 10.16 10.56
CA ARG A 383 -8.45 10.59 11.87
C ARG A 383 -8.30 9.48 12.89
N THR A 384 -8.50 9.78 14.16
CA THR A 384 -8.57 8.75 15.21
C THR A 384 -9.67 7.73 14.91
N GLY A 385 -9.32 6.46 14.98
CA GLY A 385 -10.18 5.33 14.67
C GLY A 385 -10.22 5.03 13.16
N TRP A 386 -11.37 4.64 12.63
CA TRP A 386 -11.46 4.28 11.21
C TRP A 386 -11.49 5.51 10.30
N ASP A 387 -10.73 5.44 9.22
CA ASP A 387 -10.80 6.34 8.06
C ASP A 387 -10.58 5.60 6.74
N GLY A 388 -10.99 6.21 5.63
CA GLY A 388 -10.93 5.60 4.31
C GLY A 388 -9.51 5.26 3.85
N PRO A 389 -8.54 6.20 3.86
CA PRO A 389 -7.19 5.96 3.34
C PRO A 389 -6.42 4.88 4.08
N THR A 390 -6.61 4.76 5.42
CA THR A 390 -5.76 3.92 6.27
C THR A 390 -6.50 2.87 7.07
N GLY A 391 -7.83 2.81 6.95
CA GLY A 391 -8.64 1.88 7.72
C GLY A 391 -8.50 2.11 9.22
N LEU A 392 -8.23 1.05 9.96
CA LEU A 392 -7.97 1.06 11.40
C LEU A 392 -6.52 1.37 11.75
N GLY A 393 -5.65 1.54 10.74
CA GLY A 393 -4.23 1.82 10.92
C GLY A 393 -3.30 0.74 10.38
N THR A 394 -2.04 0.76 10.84
CA THR A 394 -0.95 -0.12 10.36
C THR A 394 -0.51 -1.10 11.43
N PRO A 395 0.17 -2.21 11.09
CA PRO A 395 0.54 -3.25 12.06
C PRO A 395 1.41 -2.73 13.22
N ASN A 396 1.07 -3.14 14.45
CA ASN A 396 1.89 -3.03 15.64
C ASN A 396 2.16 -4.46 16.17
N GLY A 397 3.02 -5.19 15.49
CA GLY A 397 3.16 -6.62 15.65
C GLY A 397 2.07 -7.40 14.90
N THR A 398 1.87 -8.65 15.26
CA THR A 398 0.92 -9.57 14.59
C THR A 398 -0.44 -9.68 15.29
N GLY A 399 -0.62 -9.02 16.43
CA GLY A 399 -1.76 -9.26 17.32
C GLY A 399 -3.13 -8.78 16.81
N ALA A 400 -3.16 -8.02 15.71
CA ALA A 400 -4.41 -7.58 15.07
C ALA A 400 -4.83 -8.46 13.87
N PHE A 401 -4.09 -9.52 13.56
CA PHE A 401 -4.19 -10.26 12.32
C PHE A 401 -4.38 -11.76 12.52
#